data_8df03ddb1d14f6677fa9be1dd49dff5d
#
_entry.id   8df03ddb1d14f6677fa9be1dd49dff5d
#
_cell.length_a   1.000
_cell.length_b   1.000
_cell.length_c   1.000
_cell.angle_alpha   90.00
_cell.angle_beta   90.00
_cell.angle_gamma   90.00
#
_symmetry.space_group_name_H-M   'P 1'
#
loop_
_entity.id
_entity.type
_entity.pdbx_description
1 polymer ?
#
loop_
_entity_poly.entity_id
_entity_poly.type
_entity_poly.pdbx_seq_one_letter_code
_entity_poly.pdbx_strand_id
1 'polypeptide(L)'
;MVDLRTLIRPLLATPFIVGGINALRAPEAMAAKSEDIAVRIAEAVGLAEDPVMLVKLNAGVQIGGGILLALGVAPRLASLVLSASLVPTTIAGHRFWEHKEPGDRSAQLIQFAKNAGLLGGLLAAALDTGGRPSVFWSSRRAVGRAAHSIADSANTAYQVLPDRV
;
A
#
# COMPACT_ATOMS: atom_id res chain seq x y z
N MET A 1 -21.72 10.91 -15.68
CA MET A 1 -20.29 10.80 -16.05
C MET A 1 -19.71 9.60 -15.29
N VAL A 2 -19.12 8.63 -15.98
CA VAL A 2 -18.45 7.51 -15.33
C VAL A 2 -17.24 8.06 -14.59
N ASP A 3 -17.12 7.77 -13.28
CA ASP A 3 -15.93 8.17 -12.53
C ASP A 3 -14.73 7.36 -13.08
N LEU A 4 -13.72 8.05 -13.58
CA LEU A 4 -12.52 7.43 -14.16
C LEU A 4 -11.85 6.44 -13.18
N ARG A 5 -12.01 6.67 -11.89
CA ARG A 5 -11.52 5.76 -10.83
C ARG A 5 -12.15 4.37 -10.91
N THR A 6 -13.41 4.26 -11.36
CA THR A 6 -14.11 2.97 -11.52
C THR A 6 -13.45 2.11 -12.61
N LEU A 7 -12.77 2.72 -13.57
CA LEU A 7 -12.01 2.02 -14.62
C LEU A 7 -10.55 1.76 -14.22
N ILE A 8 -9.90 2.74 -13.60
CA ILE A 8 -8.47 2.65 -13.25
C ILE A 8 -8.22 1.62 -12.15
N ARG A 9 -9.10 1.54 -11.13
CA ARG A 9 -8.91 0.61 -10.00
C ARG A 9 -8.90 -0.87 -10.40
N PRO A 10 -9.84 -1.39 -11.20
CA PRO A 10 -9.77 -2.77 -11.69
C PRO A 10 -8.52 -3.06 -12.52
N LEU A 11 -8.10 -2.11 -13.39
CA LEU A 11 -6.87 -2.25 -14.17
C LEU A 11 -5.64 -2.37 -13.28
N LEU A 12 -5.54 -1.53 -12.25
CA LEU A 12 -4.46 -1.57 -11.27
C LEU A 12 -4.49 -2.83 -10.40
N ALA A 13 -5.68 -3.37 -10.10
CA ALA A 13 -5.87 -4.56 -9.28
C ALA A 13 -5.57 -5.87 -10.03
N THR A 14 -5.75 -5.90 -11.34
CA THR A 14 -5.63 -7.12 -12.18
C THR A 14 -4.31 -7.87 -11.96
N PRO A 15 -3.12 -7.24 -11.98
CA PRO A 15 -1.85 -7.95 -11.79
C PRO A 15 -1.76 -8.68 -10.44
N PHE A 16 -2.37 -8.12 -9.39
CA PHE A 16 -2.35 -8.69 -8.05
C PHE A 16 -3.28 -9.90 -7.94
N ILE A 17 -4.47 -9.81 -8.50
CA ILE A 17 -5.42 -10.93 -8.52
C ILE A 17 -4.82 -12.10 -9.33
N VAL A 18 -4.32 -11.82 -10.53
CA VAL A 18 -3.73 -12.84 -11.40
C VAL A 18 -2.44 -13.41 -10.76
N GLY A 19 -1.58 -12.56 -10.23
CA GLY A 19 -0.34 -12.96 -9.55
C GLY A 19 -0.61 -13.83 -8.33
N GLY A 20 -1.57 -13.44 -7.48
CA GLY A 20 -1.99 -14.22 -6.31
C GLY A 20 -2.59 -15.57 -6.69
N ILE A 21 -3.44 -15.65 -7.73
CA ILE A 21 -3.97 -16.92 -8.23
C ILE A 21 -2.84 -17.82 -8.73
N ASN A 22 -1.88 -17.28 -9.47
CA ASN A 22 -0.73 -18.05 -9.96
C ASN A 22 0.15 -18.56 -8.83
N ALA A 23 0.36 -17.75 -7.79
CA ALA A 23 1.10 -18.16 -6.61
C ALA A 23 0.39 -19.29 -5.83
N LEU A 24 -0.94 -19.28 -5.76
CA LEU A 24 -1.72 -20.37 -5.15
C LEU A 24 -1.72 -21.66 -5.99
N ARG A 25 -1.51 -21.56 -7.30
CA ARG A 25 -1.44 -22.74 -8.18
C ARG A 25 -0.13 -23.51 -8.08
N ALA A 26 0.96 -22.84 -7.73
CA ALA A 26 2.28 -23.44 -7.61
C ALA A 26 3.05 -22.85 -6.41
N PRO A 27 2.54 -22.99 -5.19
CA PRO A 27 3.10 -22.32 -4.02
C PRO A 27 4.50 -22.81 -3.66
N GLU A 28 4.81 -24.11 -3.86
CA GLU A 28 6.13 -24.70 -3.60
C GLU A 28 7.19 -24.11 -4.56
N ALA A 29 6.87 -23.97 -5.84
CA ALA A 29 7.76 -23.36 -6.83
C ALA A 29 8.01 -21.87 -6.56
N MET A 30 7.02 -21.16 -6.05
CA MET A 30 7.18 -19.77 -5.62
C MET A 30 7.98 -19.67 -4.33
N ALA A 31 7.74 -20.54 -3.36
CA ALA A 31 8.48 -20.61 -2.10
C ALA A 31 9.98 -20.83 -2.33
N ALA A 32 10.34 -21.78 -3.19
CA ALA A 32 11.74 -22.06 -3.52
C ALA A 32 12.48 -20.84 -4.12
N LYS A 33 11.77 -19.94 -4.84
CA LYS A 33 12.37 -18.72 -5.39
C LYS A 33 12.49 -17.56 -4.40
N SER A 34 11.74 -17.60 -3.30
CA SER A 34 11.60 -16.50 -2.35
C SER A 34 12.02 -16.88 -0.92
N GLU A 35 12.63 -18.05 -0.73
CA GLU A 35 12.91 -18.63 0.59
C GLU A 35 13.66 -17.67 1.51
N ASP A 36 14.76 -17.08 1.03
CA ASP A 36 15.60 -16.16 1.79
C ASP A 36 14.85 -14.88 2.22
N ILE A 37 13.93 -14.39 1.41
CA ILE A 37 13.09 -13.21 1.75
C ILE A 37 11.94 -13.62 2.66
N ALA A 38 11.34 -14.79 2.39
CA ALA A 38 10.25 -15.32 3.19
C ALA A 38 10.70 -15.55 4.65
N VAL A 39 11.86 -16.18 4.85
CA VAL A 39 12.44 -16.40 6.19
C VAL A 39 12.68 -15.07 6.91
N ARG A 40 13.33 -14.11 6.28
CA ARG A 40 13.56 -12.77 6.89
C ARG A 40 12.28 -12.05 7.28
N ILE A 41 11.23 -12.18 6.48
CA ILE A 41 9.92 -11.60 6.80
C ILE A 41 9.30 -12.34 7.99
N ALA A 42 9.35 -13.68 8.00
CA ALA A 42 8.84 -14.51 9.10
C ALA A 42 9.48 -14.12 10.43
N GLU A 43 10.81 -14.04 10.47
CA GLU A 43 11.57 -13.58 11.63
C GLU A 43 11.13 -12.18 12.09
N ALA A 44 11.01 -11.21 11.16
CA ALA A 44 10.67 -9.84 11.47
C ALA A 44 9.25 -9.67 12.05
N VAL A 45 8.31 -10.54 11.65
CA VAL A 45 6.89 -10.46 12.10
C VAL A 45 6.53 -11.55 13.12
N GLY A 46 7.48 -12.41 13.51
CA GLY A 46 7.27 -13.48 14.50
C GLY A 46 6.35 -14.61 14.02
N LEU A 47 6.34 -14.87 12.70
CA LEU A 47 5.59 -15.98 12.09
C LEU A 47 6.47 -17.23 11.99
N ALA A 48 5.81 -18.39 11.81
CA ALA A 48 6.51 -19.64 11.53
C ALA A 48 7.31 -19.53 10.21
N GLU A 49 8.52 -20.08 10.20
CA GLU A 49 9.42 -20.09 9.05
C GLU A 49 9.00 -21.17 8.02
N ASP A 50 7.75 -21.08 7.55
CA ASP A 50 7.22 -21.91 6.46
C ASP A 50 7.06 -21.05 5.20
N PRO A 51 8.00 -21.13 4.24
CA PRO A 51 7.97 -20.33 3.02
C PRO A 51 6.72 -20.58 2.18
N VAL A 52 6.19 -21.82 2.17
CA VAL A 52 4.98 -22.17 1.41
C VAL A 52 3.75 -21.51 2.03
N MET A 53 3.64 -21.53 3.35
CA MET A 53 2.57 -20.84 4.06
C MET A 53 2.63 -19.33 3.83
N LEU A 54 3.81 -18.73 3.88
CA LEU A 54 4.00 -17.29 3.64
C LEU A 54 3.61 -16.90 2.20
N VAL A 55 3.95 -17.72 1.22
CA VAL A 55 3.51 -17.52 -0.18
C VAL A 55 1.99 -17.58 -0.29
N LYS A 56 1.34 -18.55 0.35
CA LYS A 56 -0.14 -18.67 0.36
C LYS A 56 -0.81 -17.48 1.05
N LEU A 57 -0.28 -17.03 2.19
CA LEU A 57 -0.78 -15.85 2.90
C LEU A 57 -0.66 -14.60 2.03
N ASN A 58 0.52 -14.37 1.44
CA ASN A 58 0.75 -13.24 0.54
C ASN A 58 -0.16 -13.29 -0.69
N ALA A 59 -0.37 -14.45 -1.27
CA ALA A 59 -1.31 -14.65 -2.38
C ALA A 59 -2.75 -14.29 -1.98
N GLY A 60 -3.19 -14.69 -0.78
CA GLY A 60 -4.47 -14.28 -0.22
C GLY A 60 -4.59 -12.77 -0.05
N VAL A 61 -3.55 -12.12 0.45
CA VAL A 61 -3.45 -10.65 0.56
C VAL A 61 -3.55 -9.98 -0.81
N GLN A 62 -2.86 -10.49 -1.82
CA GLN A 62 -2.91 -9.96 -3.18
C GLN A 62 -4.30 -10.10 -3.81
N ILE A 63 -4.93 -11.26 -3.69
CA ILE A 63 -6.27 -11.50 -4.23
C ILE A 63 -7.29 -10.63 -3.49
N GLY A 64 -7.33 -10.70 -2.16
CA GLY A 64 -8.29 -9.95 -1.34
C GLY A 64 -8.12 -8.45 -1.49
N GLY A 65 -6.88 -7.94 -1.38
CA GLY A 65 -6.57 -6.53 -1.58
C GLY A 65 -6.89 -6.06 -3.00
N GLY A 66 -6.60 -6.89 -4.01
CA GLY A 66 -6.94 -6.62 -5.40
C GLY A 66 -8.45 -6.51 -5.62
N ILE A 67 -9.24 -7.42 -5.08
CA ILE A 67 -10.71 -7.36 -5.15
C ILE A 67 -11.24 -6.11 -4.46
N LEU A 68 -10.78 -5.79 -3.24
CA LEU A 68 -11.18 -4.59 -2.51
C LEU A 68 -10.83 -3.32 -3.29
N LEU A 69 -9.64 -3.26 -3.90
CA LEU A 69 -9.22 -2.13 -4.73
C LEU A 69 -10.12 -2.00 -5.97
N ALA A 70 -10.38 -3.11 -6.68
CA ALA A 70 -11.21 -3.12 -7.89
C ALA A 70 -12.65 -2.64 -7.60
N LEU A 71 -13.23 -3.10 -6.49
CA LEU A 71 -14.57 -2.71 -6.06
C LEU A 71 -14.62 -1.31 -5.44
N GLY A 72 -13.46 -0.69 -5.18
CA GLY A 72 -13.39 0.61 -4.51
C GLY A 72 -13.74 0.57 -3.02
N VAL A 73 -13.69 -0.61 -2.39
CA VAL A 73 -13.89 -0.79 -0.96
C VAL A 73 -12.58 -0.52 -0.23
N ALA A 74 -12.56 0.50 0.62
CA ALA A 74 -11.37 0.97 1.34
C ALA A 74 -10.12 1.09 0.44
N PRO A 75 -10.19 1.77 -0.72
CA PRO A 75 -9.18 1.71 -1.79
C PRO A 75 -7.79 2.15 -1.31
N ARG A 76 -7.70 3.08 -0.36
CA ARG A 76 -6.44 3.54 0.21
C ARG A 76 -5.74 2.45 1.01
N LEU A 77 -6.50 1.78 1.89
CA LEU A 77 -5.96 0.68 2.70
C LEU A 77 -5.57 -0.49 1.81
N ALA A 78 -6.43 -0.87 0.85
CA ALA A 78 -6.13 -1.90 -0.13
C ALA A 78 -4.84 -1.59 -0.90
N SER A 79 -4.66 -0.35 -1.37
CA SER A 79 -3.46 0.08 -2.08
C SER A 79 -2.20 0.01 -1.20
N LEU A 80 -2.28 0.42 0.07
CA LEU A 80 -1.14 0.32 1.00
C LEU A 80 -0.75 -1.13 1.28
N VAL A 81 -1.72 -2.00 1.53
CA VAL A 81 -1.49 -3.43 1.77
C VAL A 81 -0.88 -4.10 0.53
N LEU A 82 -1.41 -3.80 -0.67
CA LEU A 82 -0.84 -4.29 -1.93
C LEU A 82 0.57 -3.74 -2.18
N SER A 83 0.86 -2.49 -1.82
CA SER A 83 2.21 -1.93 -1.90
C SER A 83 3.20 -2.67 -1.01
N ALA A 84 2.80 -2.95 0.24
CA ALA A 84 3.61 -3.70 1.18
C ALA A 84 3.87 -5.14 0.71
N SER A 85 2.89 -5.79 0.07
CA SER A 85 3.03 -7.12 -0.54
C SER A 85 3.92 -7.10 -1.80
N LEU A 86 3.82 -6.04 -2.62
CA LEU A 86 4.53 -5.96 -3.89
C LEU A 86 6.05 -5.82 -3.73
N VAL A 87 6.51 -5.11 -2.70
CA VAL A 87 7.95 -4.88 -2.48
C VAL A 87 8.72 -6.19 -2.31
N PRO A 88 8.40 -7.05 -1.32
CA PRO A 88 9.12 -8.31 -1.16
C PRO A 88 8.96 -9.26 -2.34
N THR A 89 7.77 -9.34 -2.96
CA THR A 89 7.56 -10.18 -4.14
C THR A 89 8.37 -9.73 -5.35
N THR A 90 8.57 -8.42 -5.51
CA THR A 90 9.43 -7.89 -6.58
C THR A 90 10.90 -8.21 -6.34
N ILE A 91 11.38 -8.02 -5.11
CA ILE A 91 12.77 -8.32 -4.74
C ILE A 91 13.03 -9.82 -4.83
N ALA A 92 12.08 -10.67 -4.42
CA ALA A 92 12.22 -12.14 -4.51
C ALA A 92 12.18 -12.65 -5.95
N GLY A 93 11.23 -12.13 -6.74
CA GLY A 93 10.93 -12.68 -8.06
C GLY A 93 11.75 -12.10 -9.22
N HIS A 94 12.32 -10.90 -9.06
CA HIS A 94 12.91 -10.14 -10.18
C HIS A 94 14.27 -9.56 -9.83
N ARG A 95 15.22 -10.45 -9.45
CA ARG A 95 16.62 -10.11 -9.09
C ARG A 95 17.48 -9.96 -10.35
N PHE A 96 17.24 -8.94 -11.16
CA PHE A 96 17.98 -8.73 -12.40
C PHE A 96 19.49 -8.59 -12.20
N TRP A 97 19.96 -8.21 -11.02
CA TRP A 97 21.36 -8.09 -10.66
C TRP A 97 22.09 -9.42 -10.45
N GLU A 98 21.35 -10.53 -10.27
CA GLU A 98 21.91 -11.88 -10.11
C GLU A 98 22.10 -12.60 -11.45
N HIS A 99 21.44 -12.12 -12.51
CA HIS A 99 21.52 -12.71 -13.85
C HIS A 99 22.72 -12.22 -14.64
N LYS A 100 23.56 -13.15 -15.09
CA LYS A 100 24.78 -12.88 -15.89
C LYS A 100 24.47 -12.76 -17.38
N GLU A 101 23.54 -13.56 -17.86
CA GLU A 101 23.15 -13.54 -19.28
C GLU A 101 22.37 -12.26 -19.61
N PRO A 102 22.77 -11.50 -20.65
CA PRO A 102 22.15 -10.20 -20.97
C PRO A 102 20.65 -10.29 -21.26
N GLY A 103 20.20 -11.38 -21.90
CA GLY A 103 18.78 -11.62 -22.20
C GLY A 103 17.94 -11.78 -20.92
N ASP A 104 18.35 -12.66 -20.02
CA ASP A 104 17.67 -12.92 -18.76
C ASP A 104 17.67 -11.68 -17.86
N ARG A 105 18.82 -11.00 -17.76
CA ARG A 105 18.94 -9.75 -17.01
C ARG A 105 17.98 -8.69 -17.53
N SER A 106 17.88 -8.52 -18.83
CA SER A 106 16.95 -7.56 -19.45
C SER A 106 15.50 -7.92 -19.16
N ALA A 107 15.13 -9.21 -19.28
CA ALA A 107 13.78 -9.67 -18.99
C ALA A 107 13.40 -9.42 -17.53
N GLN A 108 14.29 -9.72 -16.57
CA GLN A 108 14.04 -9.47 -15.14
C GLN A 108 14.01 -7.97 -14.82
N LEU A 109 14.84 -7.15 -15.45
CA LEU A 109 14.81 -5.70 -15.30
C LEU A 109 13.48 -5.10 -15.76
N ILE A 110 12.94 -5.58 -16.89
CA ILE A 110 11.62 -5.15 -17.38
C ILE A 110 10.54 -5.49 -16.37
N GLN A 111 10.55 -6.69 -15.79
CA GLN A 111 9.57 -7.09 -14.79
C GLN A 111 9.70 -6.27 -13.50
N PHE A 112 10.94 -6.01 -13.04
CA PHE A 112 11.22 -5.12 -11.92
C PHE A 112 10.67 -3.70 -12.17
N ALA A 113 10.95 -3.14 -13.34
CA ALA A 113 10.48 -1.81 -13.74
C ALA A 113 8.95 -1.72 -13.81
N LYS A 114 8.28 -2.77 -14.33
CA LYS A 114 6.81 -2.87 -14.33
C LYS A 114 6.24 -2.85 -12.91
N ASN A 115 6.85 -3.62 -11.99
CA ASN A 115 6.42 -3.66 -10.60
C ASN A 115 6.69 -2.32 -9.88
N ALA A 116 7.80 -1.64 -10.19
CA ALA A 116 8.06 -0.28 -9.70
C ALA A 116 6.99 0.72 -10.19
N GLY A 117 6.57 0.61 -11.44
CA GLY A 117 5.45 1.39 -11.98
C GLY A 117 4.11 1.09 -11.27
N LEU A 118 3.82 -0.20 -11.02
CA LEU A 118 2.64 -0.62 -10.25
C LEU A 118 2.68 -0.06 -8.82
N LEU A 119 3.84 -0.09 -8.17
CA LEU A 119 4.03 0.48 -6.84
C LEU A 119 3.72 1.99 -6.84
N GLY A 120 4.22 2.72 -7.83
CA GLY A 120 3.89 4.14 -8.02
C GLY A 120 2.39 4.38 -8.17
N GLY A 121 1.71 3.56 -8.98
CA GLY A 121 0.25 3.60 -9.15
C GLY A 121 -0.52 3.31 -7.86
N LEU A 122 -0.10 2.31 -7.09
CA LEU A 122 -0.71 1.99 -5.78
C LEU A 122 -0.51 3.12 -4.76
N LEU A 123 0.69 3.70 -4.69
CA LEU A 123 0.96 4.83 -3.80
C LEU A 123 0.13 6.06 -4.19
N ALA A 124 -0.01 6.35 -5.48
CA ALA A 124 -0.89 7.40 -5.96
C ALA A 124 -2.36 7.13 -5.57
N ALA A 125 -2.83 5.87 -5.70
CA ALA A 125 -4.18 5.48 -5.27
C ALA A 125 -4.36 5.54 -3.75
N ALA A 126 -3.33 5.23 -2.96
CA ALA A 126 -3.34 5.37 -1.50
C ALA A 126 -3.44 6.84 -1.05
N LEU A 127 -2.80 7.73 -1.78
CA LEU A 127 -2.83 9.17 -1.51
C LEU A 127 -4.08 9.87 -2.08
N ASP A 128 -4.82 9.22 -2.99
CA ASP A 128 -6.03 9.81 -3.60
C ASP A 128 -7.11 10.03 -2.55
N THR A 129 -7.43 11.29 -2.30
CA THR A 129 -8.45 11.69 -1.33
C THR A 129 -9.88 11.66 -1.89
N GLY A 130 -10.05 11.34 -3.17
CA GLY A 130 -11.37 11.36 -3.81
C GLY A 130 -12.02 12.74 -3.82
N GLY A 131 -11.21 13.82 -3.80
CA GLY A 131 -11.69 15.19 -3.68
C GLY A 131 -12.11 15.58 -2.24
N ARG A 132 -11.97 14.67 -1.27
CA ARG A 132 -12.18 14.99 0.16
C ARG A 132 -10.89 15.54 0.75
N PRO A 133 -10.97 16.44 1.75
CA PRO A 133 -9.79 16.94 2.44
C PRO A 133 -8.96 15.77 3.01
N SER A 134 -7.64 15.82 2.82
CA SER A 134 -6.75 14.79 3.39
C SER A 134 -6.85 14.80 4.92
N VAL A 135 -6.55 13.66 5.56
CA VAL A 135 -6.52 13.55 7.04
C VAL A 135 -5.58 14.61 7.62
N PHE A 136 -4.44 14.83 6.98
CA PHE A 136 -3.47 15.86 7.38
C PHE A 136 -4.05 17.28 7.30
N TRP A 137 -4.79 17.61 6.24
CA TRP A 137 -5.47 18.92 6.12
C TRP A 137 -6.60 19.07 7.14
N SER A 138 -7.37 18.00 7.36
CA SER A 138 -8.46 17.97 8.33
C SER A 138 -7.95 18.15 9.76
N SER A 139 -6.84 17.49 10.12
CA SER A 139 -6.21 17.63 11.45
C SER A 139 -5.64 19.03 11.67
N ARG A 140 -4.94 19.61 10.67
CA ARG A 140 -4.46 21.02 10.77
C ARG A 140 -5.62 22.01 10.95
N ARG A 141 -6.74 21.79 10.25
CA ARG A 141 -7.93 22.64 10.40
C ARG A 141 -8.62 22.46 11.77
N ALA A 142 -8.62 21.23 12.31
CA ALA A 142 -9.13 20.98 13.65
C ALA A 142 -8.29 21.65 14.73
N VAL A 143 -6.95 21.55 14.62
CA VAL A 143 -6.01 22.24 15.53
C VAL A 143 -6.16 23.76 15.41
N GLY A 144 -6.26 24.31 14.22
CA GLY A 144 -6.49 25.73 14.00
C GLY A 144 -7.80 26.22 14.62
N ARG A 145 -8.89 25.49 14.50
CA ARG A 145 -10.18 25.84 15.14
C ARG A 145 -10.09 25.78 16.68
N ALA A 146 -9.43 24.76 17.22
CA ALA A 146 -9.21 24.66 18.67
C ALA A 146 -8.36 25.83 19.19
N ALA A 147 -7.32 26.23 18.48
CA ALA A 147 -6.51 27.39 18.84
C ALA A 147 -7.32 28.70 18.81
N HIS A 148 -8.16 28.91 17.80
CA HIS A 148 -9.05 30.09 17.74
C HIS A 148 -10.08 30.08 18.88
N SER A 149 -10.70 28.95 19.19
CA SER A 149 -11.68 28.88 20.29
C SER A 149 -11.04 29.16 21.66
N ILE A 150 -9.80 28.72 21.88
CA ILE A 150 -9.04 29.02 23.11
C ILE A 150 -8.71 30.52 23.18
N ALA A 151 -8.26 31.13 22.06
CA ALA A 151 -7.95 32.54 21.99
C ALA A 151 -9.19 33.42 22.26
N ASP A 152 -10.33 33.05 21.64
CA ASP A 152 -11.60 33.77 21.86
C ASP A 152 -12.09 33.64 23.30
N SER A 153 -11.97 32.46 23.89
CA SER A 153 -12.33 32.24 25.31
C SER A 153 -11.45 33.06 26.26
N ALA A 154 -10.14 33.12 25.98
CA ALA A 154 -9.20 33.94 26.75
C ALA A 154 -9.52 35.45 26.63
N ASN A 155 -9.82 35.92 25.43
CA ASN A 155 -10.17 37.31 25.17
C ASN A 155 -11.50 37.72 25.86
N THR A 156 -12.48 36.82 25.83
CA THR A 156 -13.75 37.02 26.56
C THR A 156 -13.54 37.08 28.07
N ALA A 157 -12.68 36.21 28.61
CA ALA A 157 -12.32 36.23 30.05
C ALA A 157 -11.62 37.53 30.45
N TYR A 158 -10.76 38.08 29.61
CA TYR A 158 -10.11 39.39 29.86
C TYR A 158 -11.12 40.55 29.87
N GLN A 159 -12.15 40.51 29.01
CA GLN A 159 -13.17 41.58 28.97
C GLN A 159 -14.16 41.55 30.13
N VAL A 160 -14.27 40.43 30.83
CA VAL A 160 -15.18 40.28 32.00
C VAL A 160 -14.50 40.62 33.33
N LEU A 161 -13.19 40.79 33.35
CA LEU A 161 -12.47 41.25 34.58
C LEU A 161 -12.80 42.73 34.79
N PRO A 162 -13.44 43.10 35.95
CA PRO A 162 -13.69 44.51 36.28
C PRO A 162 -12.37 45.20 36.50
N ASP A 163 -12.23 46.43 35.95
CA ASP A 163 -11.13 47.34 36.25
C ASP A 163 -11.03 47.49 37.76
N ARG A 164 -10.00 46.87 38.35
CA ARG A 164 -9.65 47.16 39.74
C ARG A 164 -8.83 48.45 39.74
N VAL A 165 -9.52 49.55 40.03
CA VAL A 165 -8.92 50.80 40.47
C VAL A 165 -8.39 50.61 41.88
#